data_0b5dda3dd972579309ad77efe571cb6d
#
_entry.id   0b5dda3dd972579309ad77efe571cb6d
#
_cell.length_a   1.000
_cell.length_b   1.000
_cell.length_c   1.000
_cell.angle_alpha   90.00
_cell.angle_beta   90.00
_cell.angle_gamma   90.00
#
_symmetry.space_group_name_H-M   'P 1'
#
loop_
_entity.id
_entity.type
_entity.pdbx_description
1 polymer ?
#
loop_
_entity_poly.entity_id
_entity_poly.type
_entity_poly.pdbx_seq_one_letter_code
_entity_poly.pdbx_strand_id
1 'polypeptide(L)'
;MKPTDVSNPDYFHKVVDCQWACPAHTPVPEYIRLIAQGRYSDAYMVNRDSNVFPGILGRVCDRPCEPACRRTRVEDEPVAICRLKRVAADHRDDITDRLPKKPPQTNGKKIALIGAGPASLTVANDLAPLGYECTIFEALEKPGGLMISNIPSFRLPEQVLDDEIGYILDMGVTLKTGHRIDSMTALLDEGYDAVFVGSGAPKGKELNLPGRQEADANIHIGIEWLESVAFDHIDSIGKQVLIIGVGNTAMDCCRSSLRLGADSVKVMARKPRDFFKASPWELEDAEEENVEIIVNHSPKAFVVENGKLTGMTFELMEYDTDERGRIIETRVTGETTIPCDDVILAIGQENAFPWIERDLGIEFDKWDVPVVDDATFQSTRDGLFFGGDSAFGPKNIIWAVEHGHQAAISIDKYCQGEDIAERPARGVTLSTTKMGHNEWRYSNDYDPSDRRKMTHVDLRERFKDLDTEVELGFTPDQIVTEVERCLNCDIQTVFAAPLCTECDACIDICPVNCLTITENGDETDLRERLAAPSLNLDQDLYISEDLPLTDRVMVKDEDLCLHCGLCAERCPTAAWDMAQSDFHLPHADDVHASRATPRAAE
;
A
#
# COMPACT_ATOMS: atom_id res chain seq x y z
N MET A 1 -26.87 -2.46 -25.05
CA MET A 1 -26.39 -2.95 -23.73
C MET A 1 -27.55 -2.95 -22.73
N LYS A 2 -27.42 -3.72 -21.62
CA LYS A 2 -28.38 -3.63 -20.51
C LYS A 2 -28.06 -2.39 -19.66
N PRO A 3 -29.07 -1.78 -19.00
CA PRO A 3 -28.81 -0.71 -18.04
C PRO A 3 -27.81 -1.14 -16.99
N THR A 4 -26.93 -0.21 -16.60
CA THR A 4 -25.91 -0.44 -15.57
C THR A 4 -26.56 -0.62 -14.22
N ASP A 5 -26.22 -1.69 -13.53
CA ASP A 5 -26.66 -1.95 -12.17
C ASP A 5 -25.73 -1.20 -11.19
N VAL A 6 -26.17 -0.05 -10.71
CA VAL A 6 -25.44 0.77 -9.74
C VAL A 6 -25.49 0.21 -8.32
N SER A 7 -26.17 -0.90 -8.06
CA SER A 7 -26.09 -1.65 -6.81
C SER A 7 -24.93 -2.67 -6.80
N ASN A 8 -24.35 -2.95 -7.97
CA ASN A 8 -23.19 -3.82 -8.10
C ASN A 8 -21.91 -3.06 -7.72
N PRO A 9 -21.20 -3.47 -6.66
CA PRO A 9 -19.96 -2.81 -6.24
C PRO A 9 -18.86 -2.83 -7.32
N ASP A 10 -18.84 -3.82 -8.20
CA ASP A 10 -17.82 -3.92 -9.26
C ASP A 10 -17.92 -2.77 -10.28
N TYR A 11 -19.10 -2.14 -10.45
CA TYR A 11 -19.23 -0.93 -11.25
C TYR A 11 -18.37 0.21 -10.73
N PHE A 12 -18.17 0.30 -9.43
CA PHE A 12 -17.46 1.40 -8.78
C PHE A 12 -15.94 1.23 -8.72
N HIS A 13 -15.41 0.11 -9.21
CA HIS A 13 -14.00 -0.21 -9.09
C HIS A 13 -13.03 0.86 -9.66
N LYS A 14 -13.50 1.74 -10.53
CA LYS A 14 -12.71 2.87 -11.08
C LYS A 14 -13.41 4.22 -10.88
N VAL A 15 -14.40 4.30 -10.04
CA VAL A 15 -15.12 5.55 -9.75
C VAL A 15 -14.42 6.32 -8.64
N VAL A 16 -13.91 5.63 -7.61
CA VAL A 16 -13.06 6.19 -6.57
C VAL A 16 -11.65 5.67 -6.74
N ASP A 17 -10.92 6.19 -7.73
CA ASP A 17 -9.65 5.64 -8.21
C ASP A 17 -8.62 5.45 -7.08
N CYS A 18 -8.49 6.42 -6.16
CA CYS A 18 -7.54 6.34 -5.05
C CYS A 18 -7.88 5.22 -4.05
N GLN A 19 -9.16 4.95 -3.80
CA GLN A 19 -9.59 3.85 -2.95
C GLN A 19 -9.31 2.50 -3.60
N TRP A 20 -9.59 2.37 -4.89
CA TRP A 20 -9.38 1.12 -5.63
C TRP A 20 -7.92 0.82 -5.96
N ALA A 21 -7.09 1.85 -6.09
CA ALA A 21 -5.64 1.66 -6.23
C ALA A 21 -4.95 1.24 -4.91
N CYS A 22 -5.60 1.48 -3.77
CA CYS A 22 -5.13 0.98 -2.49
C CYS A 22 -5.46 -0.51 -2.35
N PRO A 23 -4.49 -1.40 -2.09
CA PRO A 23 -4.79 -2.82 -1.87
C PRO A 23 -5.84 -3.07 -0.79
N ALA A 24 -5.77 -2.36 0.34
CA ALA A 24 -6.73 -2.43 1.43
C ALA A 24 -7.95 -1.52 1.22
N HIS A 25 -8.14 -0.95 0.03
CA HIS A 25 -9.28 -0.11 -0.35
C HIS A 25 -9.67 0.97 0.66
N THR A 26 -8.67 1.59 1.29
CA THR A 26 -8.89 2.64 2.31
C THR A 26 -9.81 3.76 1.77
N PRO A 27 -10.87 4.16 2.49
CA PRO A 27 -11.85 5.16 2.04
C PRO A 27 -11.27 6.58 2.12
N VAL A 28 -10.40 6.90 1.14
CA VAL A 28 -9.62 8.14 1.10
C VAL A 28 -10.46 9.41 1.16
N PRO A 29 -11.53 9.61 0.35
CA PRO A 29 -12.31 10.84 0.42
C PRO A 29 -12.97 11.03 1.79
N GLU A 30 -13.42 9.94 2.42
CA GLU A 30 -14.08 9.99 3.73
C GLU A 30 -13.16 10.55 4.81
N TYR A 31 -11.96 9.97 4.96
CA TYR A 31 -11.06 10.47 6.01
C TYR A 31 -10.53 11.89 5.72
N ILE A 32 -10.39 12.28 4.45
CA ILE A 32 -9.99 13.66 4.10
C ILE A 32 -11.10 14.65 4.51
N ARG A 33 -12.38 14.33 4.26
CA ARG A 33 -13.51 15.15 4.74
C ARG A 33 -13.55 15.27 6.26
N LEU A 34 -13.26 14.18 6.98
CA LEU A 34 -13.19 14.23 8.44
C LEU A 34 -12.04 15.11 8.93
N ILE A 35 -10.88 15.08 8.28
CA ILE A 35 -9.77 16.00 8.56
C ILE A 35 -10.20 17.46 8.31
N ALA A 36 -10.87 17.74 7.18
CA ALA A 36 -11.38 19.08 6.86
C ALA A 36 -12.37 19.62 7.93
N GLN A 37 -13.07 18.73 8.62
CA GLN A 37 -13.98 19.06 9.74
C GLN A 37 -13.27 19.15 11.10
N GLY A 38 -11.94 18.94 11.17
CA GLY A 38 -11.18 18.88 12.42
C GLY A 38 -11.42 17.58 13.22
N ARG A 39 -12.02 16.57 12.63
CA ARG A 39 -12.36 15.27 13.25
C ARG A 39 -11.24 14.24 13.04
N TYR A 40 -10.05 14.56 13.54
CA TYR A 40 -8.85 13.77 13.30
C TYR A 40 -8.94 12.33 13.85
N SER A 41 -9.54 12.17 15.04
CA SER A 41 -9.74 10.85 15.64
C SER A 41 -10.70 9.98 14.84
N ASP A 42 -11.74 10.56 14.24
CA ASP A 42 -12.65 9.84 13.35
C ASP A 42 -11.95 9.44 12.05
N ALA A 43 -11.17 10.37 11.48
CA ALA A 43 -10.36 10.10 10.29
C ALA A 43 -9.33 9.00 10.53
N TYR A 44 -8.72 8.96 11.72
CA TYR A 44 -7.82 7.89 12.13
C TYR A 44 -8.53 6.53 12.20
N MET A 45 -9.71 6.47 12.82
CA MET A 45 -10.47 5.22 12.94
C MET A 45 -10.92 4.67 11.60
N VAL A 46 -11.40 5.54 10.70
CA VAL A 46 -11.75 5.17 9.31
C VAL A 46 -10.54 4.59 8.56
N ASN A 47 -9.36 5.20 8.74
CA ASN A 47 -8.12 4.64 8.18
C ASN A 47 -7.78 3.29 8.80
N ARG A 48 -7.86 3.19 10.14
CA ARG A 48 -7.45 2.00 10.89
C ARG A 48 -8.29 0.78 10.54
N ASP A 49 -9.55 0.96 10.25
CA ASP A 49 -10.47 -0.11 9.85
C ASP A 49 -9.95 -0.88 8.63
N SER A 50 -9.42 -0.20 7.63
CA SER A 50 -8.93 -0.81 6.40
C SER A 50 -7.42 -1.03 6.35
N ASN A 51 -6.60 -0.14 6.93
CA ASN A 51 -5.14 -0.22 6.78
C ASN A 51 -4.38 -0.54 8.07
N VAL A 52 -5.06 -0.70 9.19
CA VAL A 52 -4.57 -1.10 10.52
C VAL A 52 -3.55 -0.14 11.14
N PHE A 53 -2.63 0.42 10.35
CA PHE A 53 -1.46 1.20 10.76
C PHE A 53 -1.45 2.62 10.16
N PRO A 54 -2.40 3.52 10.51
CA PRO A 54 -2.48 4.84 9.87
C PRO A 54 -1.24 5.71 10.10
N GLY A 55 -0.63 5.67 11.28
CA GLY A 55 0.55 6.45 11.63
C GLY A 55 1.81 5.96 10.91
N ILE A 56 2.01 4.65 10.85
CA ILE A 56 3.09 4.00 10.11
C ILE A 56 2.92 4.28 8.62
N LEU A 57 1.75 3.93 8.04
CA LEU A 57 1.49 4.11 6.62
C LEU A 57 1.38 5.59 6.21
N GLY A 58 1.06 6.49 7.11
CA GLY A 58 1.11 7.92 6.87
C GLY A 58 2.53 8.45 6.62
N ARG A 59 3.56 7.72 7.08
CA ARG A 59 4.97 8.04 6.91
C ARG A 59 5.63 7.28 5.76
N VAL A 60 5.40 5.96 5.67
CA VAL A 60 6.22 5.06 4.84
C VAL A 60 5.45 4.24 3.78
N CYS A 61 4.21 4.61 3.47
CA CYS A 61 3.45 3.97 2.39
C CYS A 61 4.05 4.30 1.01
N ASP A 62 4.05 3.32 0.09
CA ASP A 62 4.40 3.50 -1.33
C ASP A 62 3.38 4.35 -2.12
N ARG A 63 2.29 4.75 -1.51
CA ARG A 63 1.28 5.69 -2.04
C ARG A 63 0.65 5.27 -3.38
N PRO A 64 0.20 4.04 -3.60
CA PRO A 64 -0.40 3.63 -4.88
C PRO A 64 -1.66 4.43 -5.22
N CYS A 65 -2.32 5.02 -4.23
CA CYS A 65 -3.49 5.88 -4.37
C CYS A 65 -3.18 7.25 -4.99
N GLU A 66 -1.95 7.78 -4.82
CA GLU A 66 -1.60 9.12 -5.31
C GLU A 66 -1.48 9.17 -6.85
N PRO A 67 -0.73 8.27 -7.53
CA PRO A 67 -0.73 8.24 -9.00
C PRO A 67 -2.09 7.99 -9.63
N ALA A 68 -2.98 7.28 -8.94
CA ALA A 68 -4.34 7.01 -9.39
C ALA A 68 -5.32 8.15 -9.10
N CYS A 69 -4.92 9.17 -8.34
CA CYS A 69 -5.81 10.25 -7.93
C CYS A 69 -6.36 11.01 -9.13
N ARG A 70 -7.69 11.09 -9.24
CA ARG A 70 -8.40 11.79 -10.32
C ARG A 70 -8.04 13.27 -10.45
N ARG A 71 -7.50 13.87 -9.38
CA ARG A 71 -6.97 15.24 -9.40
C ARG A 71 -5.93 15.45 -10.51
N THR A 72 -5.10 14.44 -10.82
CA THR A 72 -4.08 14.51 -11.88
C THR A 72 -4.65 14.68 -13.29
N ARG A 73 -5.97 14.53 -13.47
CA ARG A 73 -6.67 14.84 -14.73
C ARG A 73 -6.99 16.34 -14.88
N VAL A 74 -6.86 17.10 -13.80
CA VAL A 74 -7.19 18.53 -13.73
C VAL A 74 -5.93 19.36 -13.48
N GLU A 75 -5.04 18.85 -12.64
CA GLU A 75 -3.80 19.47 -12.19
C GLU A 75 -2.62 18.51 -12.37
N ASP A 76 -1.40 18.99 -12.37
CA ASP A 76 -0.20 18.16 -12.58
C ASP A 76 0.09 17.22 -11.41
N GLU A 77 -0.33 17.56 -10.17
CA GLU A 77 0.00 16.82 -8.98
C GLU A 77 -1.25 16.28 -8.24
N PRO A 78 -1.20 15.01 -7.74
CA PRO A 78 -2.28 14.43 -6.95
C PRO A 78 -2.44 15.13 -5.60
N VAL A 79 -3.52 14.84 -4.89
CA VAL A 79 -3.65 15.14 -3.46
C VAL A 79 -2.56 14.40 -2.67
N ALA A 80 -1.98 15.04 -1.65
CA ALA A 80 -0.99 14.43 -0.76
C ALA A 80 -1.67 13.45 0.23
N ILE A 81 -2.27 12.40 -0.30
CA ILE A 81 -3.16 11.47 0.40
C ILE A 81 -2.47 10.83 1.60
N CYS A 82 -1.23 10.34 1.39
CA CYS A 82 -0.47 9.68 2.43
C CYS A 82 -0.12 10.66 3.57
N ARG A 83 0.17 11.91 3.23
CA ARG A 83 0.50 12.96 4.22
C ARG A 83 -0.74 13.36 5.03
N LEU A 84 -1.91 13.40 4.43
CA LEU A 84 -3.17 13.62 5.15
C LEU A 84 -3.51 12.43 6.06
N LYS A 85 -3.17 11.19 5.69
CA LYS A 85 -3.26 10.04 6.60
C LYS A 85 -2.41 10.25 7.85
N ARG A 86 -1.15 10.72 7.68
CA ARG A 86 -0.29 11.09 8.79
C ARG A 86 -0.92 12.19 9.66
N VAL A 87 -1.53 13.20 9.07
CA VAL A 87 -2.23 14.26 9.81
C VAL A 87 -3.30 13.67 10.72
N ALA A 88 -4.11 12.73 10.26
CA ALA A 88 -5.10 12.07 11.09
C ALA A 88 -4.45 11.37 12.30
N ALA A 89 -3.31 10.71 12.08
CA ALA A 89 -2.59 9.98 13.13
C ALA A 89 -1.91 10.93 14.13
N ASP A 90 -1.26 11.99 13.66
CA ASP A 90 -0.49 12.90 14.51
C ASP A 90 -1.37 13.87 15.31
N HIS A 91 -2.61 14.14 14.85
CA HIS A 91 -3.53 15.10 15.50
C HIS A 91 -4.74 14.45 16.20
N ARG A 92 -4.79 13.11 16.28
CA ARG A 92 -5.85 12.41 17.02
C ARG A 92 -5.77 12.68 18.51
N ASP A 93 -6.91 12.69 19.16
CA ASP A 93 -7.02 12.63 20.62
C ASP A 93 -6.75 11.19 21.11
N ASP A 94 -6.90 10.97 22.42
CA ASP A 94 -6.90 9.61 22.98
C ASP A 94 -8.08 8.81 22.39
N ILE A 95 -7.76 7.71 21.74
CA ILE A 95 -8.71 6.81 21.07
C ILE A 95 -8.90 5.48 21.82
N THR A 96 -8.31 5.32 23.00
CA THR A 96 -8.28 4.04 23.75
C THR A 96 -9.67 3.44 23.95
N ASP A 97 -10.68 4.28 24.18
CA ASP A 97 -12.08 3.82 24.34
C ASP A 97 -12.76 3.39 23.04
N ARG A 98 -12.18 3.74 21.89
CA ARG A 98 -12.69 3.43 20.55
C ARG A 98 -12.07 2.19 19.94
N LEU A 99 -10.92 1.75 20.46
CA LEU A 99 -10.19 0.60 19.95
C LEU A 99 -10.93 -0.70 20.33
N PRO A 100 -10.84 -1.74 19.49
CA PRO A 100 -11.29 -3.07 19.84
C PRO A 100 -10.66 -3.52 21.15
N LYS A 101 -11.45 -4.14 22.03
CA LYS A 101 -10.98 -4.58 23.36
C LYS A 101 -10.86 -6.09 23.39
N LYS A 102 -10.01 -6.58 24.29
CA LYS A 102 -9.93 -8.01 24.58
C LYS A 102 -11.33 -8.55 24.89
N PRO A 103 -11.80 -9.57 24.18
CA PRO A 103 -13.10 -10.16 24.44
C PRO A 103 -13.14 -10.81 25.83
N PRO A 104 -14.30 -10.77 26.53
CA PRO A 104 -14.43 -11.32 27.88
C PRO A 104 -14.27 -12.84 27.92
N GLN A 105 -14.47 -13.50 26.80
CA GLN A 105 -14.33 -14.96 26.66
C GLN A 105 -13.65 -15.28 25.33
N THR A 106 -12.83 -16.33 25.34
CA THR A 106 -12.25 -16.88 24.11
C THR A 106 -13.24 -17.84 23.44
N ASN A 107 -13.08 -18.04 22.13
CA ASN A 107 -13.86 -19.03 21.38
C ASN A 107 -13.23 -20.44 21.46
N GLY A 108 -12.15 -20.61 22.23
CA GLY A 108 -11.42 -21.86 22.43
C GLY A 108 -10.52 -22.28 21.28
N LYS A 109 -10.34 -21.44 20.25
CA LYS A 109 -9.46 -21.69 19.11
C LYS A 109 -8.14 -20.95 19.25
N LYS A 110 -7.04 -21.63 18.92
CA LYS A 110 -5.67 -21.13 19.05
C LYS A 110 -5.04 -20.96 17.68
N ILE A 111 -4.51 -19.78 17.43
CA ILE A 111 -3.85 -19.43 16.17
C ILE A 111 -2.37 -19.11 16.42
N ALA A 112 -1.47 -19.79 15.71
CA ALA A 112 -0.06 -19.46 15.70
C ALA A 112 0.24 -18.52 14.53
N LEU A 113 0.94 -17.43 14.80
CA LEU A 113 1.36 -16.42 13.81
C LEU A 113 2.88 -16.37 13.81
N ILE A 114 3.53 -16.69 12.69
CA ILE A 114 4.98 -16.75 12.58
C ILE A 114 5.50 -15.47 11.92
N GLY A 115 6.31 -14.71 12.67
CA GLY A 115 6.74 -13.35 12.37
C GLY A 115 5.76 -12.30 12.91
N ALA A 116 6.30 -11.20 13.44
CA ALA A 116 5.52 -10.05 13.94
C ALA A 116 5.50 -8.88 12.93
N GLY A 117 5.56 -9.17 11.63
CA GLY A 117 5.42 -8.20 10.55
C GLY A 117 3.96 -7.79 10.31
N PRO A 118 3.71 -6.83 9.39
CA PRO A 118 2.38 -6.24 9.18
C PRO A 118 1.30 -7.27 8.80
N ALA A 119 1.62 -8.34 8.07
CA ALA A 119 0.65 -9.36 7.71
C ALA A 119 0.13 -10.12 8.94
N SER A 120 1.03 -10.64 9.78
CA SER A 120 0.64 -11.37 11.01
C SER A 120 -0.05 -10.47 12.03
N LEU A 121 0.42 -9.22 12.16
CA LEU A 121 -0.21 -8.24 13.03
C LEU A 121 -1.64 -7.91 12.58
N THR A 122 -1.90 -7.85 11.27
CA THR A 122 -3.25 -7.66 10.73
C THR A 122 -4.13 -8.88 10.99
N VAL A 123 -3.61 -10.10 10.79
CA VAL A 123 -4.36 -11.32 11.17
C VAL A 123 -4.74 -11.30 12.66
N ALA A 124 -3.80 -10.90 13.53
CA ALA A 124 -4.06 -10.78 14.96
C ALA A 124 -5.11 -9.69 15.26
N ASN A 125 -5.02 -8.52 14.57
CA ASN A 125 -5.97 -7.43 14.68
C ASN A 125 -7.42 -7.87 14.40
N ASP A 126 -7.62 -8.69 13.39
CA ASP A 126 -8.94 -9.13 12.96
C ASP A 126 -9.49 -10.30 13.80
N LEU A 127 -8.62 -11.22 14.22
CA LEU A 127 -9.06 -12.44 14.90
C LEU A 127 -9.16 -12.29 16.44
N ALA A 128 -8.30 -11.50 17.07
CA ALA A 128 -8.30 -11.36 18.52
C ALA A 128 -9.62 -10.80 19.08
N PRO A 129 -10.29 -9.80 18.47
CA PRO A 129 -11.59 -9.31 18.90
C PRO A 129 -12.70 -10.37 18.80
N LEU A 130 -12.55 -11.38 17.93
CA LEU A 130 -13.49 -12.49 17.74
C LEU A 130 -13.29 -13.63 18.75
N GLY A 131 -12.35 -13.47 19.68
CA GLY A 131 -12.09 -14.41 20.76
C GLY A 131 -11.06 -15.49 20.44
N TYR A 132 -10.35 -15.41 19.30
CA TYR A 132 -9.25 -16.31 19.01
C TYR A 132 -8.05 -16.05 19.93
N GLU A 133 -7.40 -17.12 20.38
CA GLU A 133 -6.18 -17.05 21.17
C GLU A 133 -4.97 -16.96 20.22
N CYS A 134 -4.62 -15.74 19.81
CA CYS A 134 -3.51 -15.50 18.90
C CYS A 134 -2.17 -15.47 19.65
N THR A 135 -1.19 -16.25 19.17
CA THR A 135 0.20 -16.24 19.64
C THR A 135 1.12 -15.89 18.49
N ILE A 136 1.83 -14.78 18.60
CA ILE A 136 2.84 -14.34 17.63
C ILE A 136 4.22 -14.81 18.10
N PHE A 137 4.96 -15.47 17.20
CA PHE A 137 6.34 -15.90 17.39
C PHE A 137 7.24 -15.02 16.54
N GLU A 138 8.11 -14.25 17.17
CA GLU A 138 9.02 -13.33 16.51
C GLU A 138 10.48 -13.72 16.83
N ALA A 139 11.29 -13.87 15.78
CA ALA A 139 12.68 -14.23 15.92
C ALA A 139 13.55 -13.09 16.48
N LEU A 140 13.17 -11.84 16.17
CA LEU A 140 13.84 -10.65 16.65
C LEU A 140 13.40 -10.27 18.08
N GLU A 141 14.12 -9.33 18.67
CA GLU A 141 13.86 -8.86 20.04
C GLU A 141 12.63 -7.94 20.13
N LYS A 142 12.26 -7.29 19.02
CA LYS A 142 11.11 -6.38 18.92
C LYS A 142 10.15 -6.80 17.80
N PRO A 143 8.83 -6.57 17.96
CA PRO A 143 7.86 -6.78 16.90
C PRO A 143 7.89 -5.66 15.86
N GLY A 144 7.38 -5.93 14.66
CA GLY A 144 7.27 -4.96 13.57
C GLY A 144 7.84 -5.47 12.25
N GLY A 145 8.63 -6.57 12.27
CA GLY A 145 9.29 -7.09 11.08
C GLY A 145 10.16 -6.02 10.41
N LEU A 146 10.14 -5.91 9.07
CA LEU A 146 10.94 -4.91 8.36
C LEU A 146 10.59 -3.45 8.69
N MET A 147 9.44 -3.18 9.30
CA MET A 147 9.09 -1.82 9.74
C MET A 147 10.01 -1.32 10.86
N ILE A 148 10.44 -2.21 11.77
CA ILE A 148 11.36 -1.87 12.86
C ILE A 148 12.82 -2.14 12.48
N SER A 149 13.10 -3.22 11.72
CA SER A 149 14.47 -3.64 11.47
C SER A 149 15.12 -2.96 10.25
N ASN A 150 14.33 -2.43 9.30
CA ASN A 150 14.86 -1.95 8.02
C ASN A 150 14.44 -0.53 7.64
N ILE A 151 13.37 0.00 8.23
CA ILE A 151 13.00 1.40 8.03
C ILE A 151 13.63 2.23 9.15
N PRO A 152 14.58 3.14 8.83
CA PRO A 152 15.30 3.88 9.85
C PRO A 152 14.38 4.79 10.68
N SER A 153 14.73 5.01 11.97
CA SER A 153 13.94 5.82 12.91
C SER A 153 13.72 7.26 12.44
N PHE A 154 14.66 7.83 11.66
CA PHE A 154 14.49 9.17 11.08
C PHE A 154 13.39 9.27 10.01
N ARG A 155 12.85 8.12 9.52
CA ARG A 155 11.66 8.03 8.65
C ARG A 155 10.44 7.53 9.41
N LEU A 156 10.62 6.56 10.29
CA LEU A 156 9.57 5.93 11.08
C LEU A 156 10.01 5.82 12.55
N PRO A 157 9.66 6.82 13.38
CA PRO A 157 10.00 6.79 14.79
C PRO A 157 9.46 5.54 15.51
N GLU A 158 10.26 4.95 16.38
CA GLU A 158 9.91 3.73 17.14
C GLU A 158 8.61 3.89 17.93
N GLN A 159 8.36 5.08 18.51
CA GLN A 159 7.14 5.36 19.26
C GLN A 159 5.87 5.14 18.43
N VAL A 160 5.89 5.45 17.12
CA VAL A 160 4.74 5.23 16.23
C VAL A 160 4.47 3.74 16.02
N LEU A 161 5.54 2.94 15.94
CA LEU A 161 5.44 1.47 15.88
C LEU A 161 4.89 0.91 17.18
N ASP A 162 5.45 1.33 18.32
CA ASP A 162 5.04 0.87 19.65
C ASP A 162 3.56 1.15 19.91
N ASP A 163 3.09 2.36 19.58
CA ASP A 163 1.69 2.74 19.74
C ASP A 163 0.77 1.83 18.93
N GLU A 164 0.99 1.70 17.62
CA GLU A 164 0.07 1.00 16.73
C GLU A 164 0.16 -0.53 16.88
N ILE A 165 1.32 -1.09 17.18
CA ILE A 165 1.47 -2.50 17.53
C ILE A 165 0.88 -2.76 18.92
N GLY A 166 1.09 -1.83 19.87
CA GLY A 166 0.53 -1.90 21.21
C GLY A 166 -0.98 -2.04 21.21
N TYR A 167 -1.70 -1.31 20.35
CA TYR A 167 -3.15 -1.45 20.21
C TYR A 167 -3.60 -2.86 19.83
N ILE A 168 -2.79 -3.58 19.04
CA ILE A 168 -3.10 -4.97 18.67
C ILE A 168 -2.81 -5.92 19.84
N LEU A 169 -1.68 -5.73 20.52
CA LEU A 169 -1.30 -6.58 21.66
C LEU A 169 -2.27 -6.44 22.83
N ASP A 170 -2.79 -5.24 23.07
CA ASP A 170 -3.77 -4.95 24.14
C ASP A 170 -5.10 -5.69 23.96
N MET A 171 -5.41 -6.20 22.77
CA MET A 171 -6.54 -7.09 22.53
C MET A 171 -6.34 -8.51 23.10
N GLY A 172 -5.21 -8.75 23.78
CA GLY A 172 -4.89 -10.01 24.45
C GLY A 172 -4.08 -10.97 23.58
N VAL A 173 -3.44 -10.47 22.54
CA VAL A 173 -2.50 -11.22 21.70
C VAL A 173 -1.25 -11.55 22.51
N THR A 174 -0.81 -12.81 22.47
CA THR A 174 0.44 -13.24 23.11
C THR A 174 1.60 -13.04 22.15
N LEU A 175 2.59 -12.24 22.56
CA LEU A 175 3.82 -12.03 21.79
C LEU A 175 4.98 -12.76 22.44
N LYS A 176 5.74 -13.53 21.66
CA LYS A 176 6.98 -14.21 22.05
C LYS A 176 8.13 -13.71 21.17
N THR A 177 8.86 -12.70 21.62
CA THR A 177 10.07 -12.18 20.94
C THR A 177 11.29 -13.03 21.25
N GLY A 178 12.34 -12.92 20.42
CA GLY A 178 13.54 -13.75 20.53
C GLY A 178 13.25 -15.25 20.37
N HIS A 179 12.10 -15.58 19.78
CA HIS A 179 11.63 -16.95 19.64
C HIS A 179 11.53 -17.36 18.17
N ARG A 180 12.61 -17.90 17.64
CA ARG A 180 12.67 -18.45 16.27
C ARG A 180 11.96 -19.81 16.22
N ILE A 181 11.15 -20.02 15.20
CA ILE A 181 10.61 -21.34 14.87
C ILE A 181 11.62 -22.09 13.99
N ASP A 182 12.11 -23.21 14.48
CA ASP A 182 13.12 -24.04 13.79
C ASP A 182 12.52 -25.30 13.14
N SER A 183 11.25 -25.62 13.44
CA SER A 183 10.54 -26.78 12.90
C SER A 183 9.03 -26.51 12.84
N MET A 184 8.45 -26.62 11.66
CA MET A 184 7.00 -26.51 11.47
C MET A 184 6.28 -27.71 12.12
N THR A 185 6.86 -28.92 12.02
CA THR A 185 6.33 -30.11 12.67
C THR A 185 6.17 -29.91 14.16
N ALA A 186 7.20 -29.41 14.83
CA ALA A 186 7.17 -29.15 16.26
C ALA A 186 6.08 -28.15 16.66
N LEU A 187 5.89 -27.08 15.87
CA LEU A 187 4.84 -26.10 16.11
C LEU A 187 3.43 -26.68 15.93
N LEU A 188 3.23 -27.49 14.89
CA LEU A 188 1.95 -28.16 14.65
C LEU A 188 1.58 -29.13 15.77
N ASP A 189 2.56 -29.77 16.40
CA ASP A 189 2.37 -30.66 17.54
C ASP A 189 1.96 -29.93 18.85
N GLU A 190 2.12 -28.59 18.91
CA GLU A 190 1.64 -27.76 20.04
C GLU A 190 0.09 -27.61 20.06
N GLY A 191 -0.61 -28.05 19.02
CA GLY A 191 -2.07 -28.13 18.98
C GLY A 191 -2.76 -26.80 18.69
N TYR A 192 -2.19 -25.99 17.82
CA TYR A 192 -2.86 -24.82 17.22
C TYR A 192 -3.91 -25.28 16.22
N ASP A 193 -5.06 -24.60 16.17
CA ASP A 193 -6.14 -24.88 15.23
C ASP A 193 -5.79 -24.45 13.80
N ALA A 194 -5.04 -23.36 13.66
CA ALA A 194 -4.47 -22.90 12.39
C ALA A 194 -3.14 -22.20 12.61
N VAL A 195 -2.32 -22.16 11.57
CA VAL A 195 -1.02 -21.48 11.56
C VAL A 195 -0.98 -20.50 10.39
N PHE A 196 -0.56 -19.27 10.64
CA PHE A 196 -0.28 -18.28 9.61
C PHE A 196 1.22 -17.96 9.56
N VAL A 197 1.81 -18.02 8.38
CA VAL A 197 3.22 -17.70 8.14
C VAL A 197 3.33 -16.32 7.48
N GLY A 198 3.74 -15.35 8.27
CA GLY A 198 4.03 -13.97 7.85
C GLY A 198 5.49 -13.59 8.08
N SER A 199 6.42 -14.55 7.88
CA SER A 199 7.86 -14.38 8.13
C SER A 199 8.58 -13.46 7.13
N GLY A 200 7.86 -12.97 6.11
CA GLY A 200 8.41 -12.09 5.10
C GLY A 200 9.43 -12.73 4.17
N ALA A 201 10.32 -11.91 3.59
CA ALA A 201 11.46 -12.33 2.76
C ALA A 201 12.77 -11.91 3.47
N PRO A 202 13.21 -12.67 4.49
CA PRO A 202 14.25 -12.22 5.42
C PRO A 202 15.68 -12.36 4.88
N LYS A 203 15.88 -13.00 3.73
CA LYS A 203 17.22 -13.25 3.19
C LYS A 203 17.56 -12.24 2.11
N GLY A 204 18.62 -11.45 2.33
CA GLY A 204 19.15 -10.56 1.31
C GLY A 204 19.87 -11.31 0.20
N LYS A 205 19.80 -10.76 -1.02
CA LYS A 205 20.49 -11.33 -2.18
C LYS A 205 21.98 -11.03 -2.14
N GLU A 206 22.75 -12.04 -2.45
CA GLU A 206 24.22 -12.02 -2.48
C GLU A 206 24.74 -11.69 -3.89
N LEU A 207 25.93 -11.11 -3.97
CA LEU A 207 26.63 -10.79 -5.20
C LEU A 207 27.99 -11.51 -5.24
N ASN A 208 28.00 -12.69 -5.84
CA ASN A 208 29.19 -13.52 -5.96
C ASN A 208 30.11 -13.03 -7.10
N LEU A 209 31.00 -12.09 -6.77
CA LEU A 209 32.00 -11.53 -7.69
C LEU A 209 33.42 -11.81 -7.16
N PRO A 210 34.46 -11.73 -8.03
CA PRO A 210 35.85 -11.80 -7.59
C PRO A 210 36.14 -10.82 -6.45
N GLY A 211 36.87 -11.27 -5.44
CA GLY A 211 37.23 -10.47 -4.26
C GLY A 211 36.18 -10.49 -3.12
N ARG A 212 35.00 -11.12 -3.33
CA ARG A 212 33.91 -11.13 -2.33
C ARG A 212 34.31 -11.76 -0.99
N GLN A 213 34.98 -12.90 -1.04
CA GLN A 213 35.38 -13.63 0.17
C GLN A 213 36.53 -12.96 0.91
N GLU A 214 37.49 -12.40 0.17
CA GLU A 214 38.65 -11.72 0.73
C GLU A 214 38.30 -10.40 1.44
N ALA A 215 37.20 -9.75 1.02
CA ALA A 215 36.72 -8.49 1.58
C ALA A 215 35.45 -8.63 2.42
N ASP A 216 35.11 -9.84 2.87
CA ASP A 216 33.85 -10.17 3.55
C ASP A 216 33.51 -9.20 4.70
N ALA A 217 34.49 -8.80 5.48
CA ALA A 217 34.29 -7.87 6.61
C ALA A 217 33.83 -6.46 6.21
N ASN A 218 33.98 -6.08 4.94
CA ASN A 218 33.62 -4.73 4.43
C ASN A 218 32.50 -4.79 3.39
N ILE A 219 31.87 -5.95 3.21
CA ILE A 219 30.76 -6.13 2.26
C ILE A 219 29.53 -6.59 3.02
N HIS A 220 28.52 -5.73 3.11
CA HIS A 220 27.34 -5.91 3.94
C HIS A 220 26.11 -6.21 3.07
N ILE A 221 25.23 -7.09 3.54
CA ILE A 221 23.90 -7.28 2.96
C ILE A 221 22.96 -6.20 3.52
N GLY A 222 22.34 -5.42 2.65
CA GLY A 222 21.63 -4.20 3.03
C GLY A 222 20.58 -4.38 4.14
N ILE A 223 19.75 -5.42 4.05
CA ILE A 223 18.72 -5.68 5.08
C ILE A 223 19.32 -6.12 6.42
N GLU A 224 20.38 -6.91 6.42
CA GLU A 224 21.07 -7.37 7.63
C GLU A 224 21.87 -6.23 8.28
N TRP A 225 22.42 -5.36 7.42
CA TRP A 225 23.12 -4.16 7.88
C TRP A 225 22.17 -3.16 8.53
N LEU A 226 21.01 -2.86 7.90
CA LEU A 226 19.98 -1.99 8.49
C LEU A 226 19.43 -2.55 9.79
N GLU A 227 19.19 -3.87 9.87
CA GLU A 227 18.81 -4.54 11.12
C GLU A 227 19.86 -4.31 12.21
N SER A 228 21.14 -4.49 11.87
CA SER A 228 22.22 -4.26 12.83
C SER A 228 22.32 -2.80 13.28
N VAL A 229 21.98 -1.84 12.41
CA VAL A 229 21.85 -0.42 12.78
C VAL A 229 20.64 -0.20 13.70
N ALA A 230 19.49 -0.74 13.34
CA ALA A 230 18.24 -0.54 14.07
C ALA A 230 18.25 -1.13 15.50
N PHE A 231 19.08 -2.16 15.73
CA PHE A 231 19.27 -2.79 17.06
C PHE A 231 20.58 -2.40 17.74
N ASP A 232 21.21 -1.30 17.33
CA ASP A 232 22.44 -0.75 17.95
C ASP A 232 23.63 -1.72 17.98
N HIS A 233 23.66 -2.70 17.04
CA HIS A 233 24.79 -3.64 16.93
C HIS A 233 25.99 -3.01 16.23
N ILE A 234 25.78 -1.96 15.42
CA ILE A 234 26.80 -1.15 14.74
C ILE A 234 26.46 0.33 14.89
N ASP A 235 27.50 1.13 15.13
CA ASP A 235 27.41 2.57 15.38
C ASP A 235 28.28 3.41 14.43
N SER A 236 28.94 2.78 13.46
CA SER A 236 29.86 3.43 12.53
C SER A 236 30.02 2.63 11.24
N ILE A 237 30.48 3.30 10.19
CA ILE A 237 30.80 2.73 8.90
C ILE A 237 32.04 3.42 8.32
N GLY A 238 32.65 2.87 7.27
CA GLY A 238 33.77 3.47 6.56
C GLY A 238 33.45 4.85 5.97
N LYS A 239 34.50 5.61 5.61
CA LYS A 239 34.37 6.99 5.14
C LYS A 239 33.86 7.10 3.71
N GLN A 240 34.14 6.10 2.87
CA GLN A 240 33.71 6.03 1.50
C GLN A 240 32.86 4.77 1.30
N VAL A 241 31.56 4.93 1.11
CA VAL A 241 30.59 3.84 1.05
C VAL A 241 29.96 3.76 -0.33
N LEU A 242 29.94 2.55 -0.91
CA LEU A 242 29.19 2.25 -2.13
C LEU A 242 27.94 1.44 -1.80
N ILE A 243 26.78 1.90 -2.27
CA ILE A 243 25.51 1.18 -2.16
C ILE A 243 25.20 0.57 -3.53
N ILE A 244 25.07 -0.74 -3.61
CA ILE A 244 24.75 -1.44 -4.85
C ILE A 244 23.24 -1.72 -4.91
N GLY A 245 22.54 -1.01 -5.79
CA GLY A 245 21.09 -1.11 -5.96
C GLY A 245 20.38 0.23 -5.88
N VAL A 246 19.13 0.31 -6.37
CA VAL A 246 18.32 1.54 -6.48
C VAL A 246 16.85 1.28 -6.11
N GLY A 247 16.63 0.53 -5.06
CA GLY A 247 15.34 0.37 -4.40
C GLY A 247 15.26 1.19 -3.11
N ASN A 248 14.11 1.20 -2.43
CA ASN A 248 13.93 1.94 -1.17
C ASN A 248 14.95 1.51 -0.10
N THR A 249 15.28 0.22 0.00
CA THR A 249 16.35 -0.26 0.89
C THR A 249 17.70 0.41 0.62
N ALA A 250 18.04 0.67 -0.66
CA ALA A 250 19.27 1.37 -0.99
C ALA A 250 19.25 2.83 -0.52
N MET A 251 18.08 3.49 -0.58
CA MET A 251 17.89 4.85 -0.07
C MET A 251 18.03 4.88 1.47
N ASP A 252 17.48 3.90 2.15
CA ASP A 252 17.64 3.76 3.60
C ASP A 252 19.10 3.50 4.00
N CYS A 253 19.80 2.61 3.28
CA CYS A 253 21.21 2.33 3.51
C CYS A 253 22.09 3.57 3.31
N CYS A 254 21.91 4.31 2.21
CA CYS A 254 22.76 5.47 1.92
C CYS A 254 22.57 6.60 2.93
N ARG A 255 21.32 6.90 3.32
CA ARG A 255 20.98 7.93 4.29
C ARG A 255 21.44 7.55 5.72
N SER A 256 21.31 6.28 6.11
CA SER A 256 21.84 5.76 7.38
C SER A 256 23.38 5.81 7.43
N SER A 257 24.05 5.50 6.30
CA SER A 257 25.52 5.55 6.22
C SER A 257 26.07 6.96 6.49
N LEU A 258 25.40 8.02 5.98
CA LEU A 258 25.76 9.41 6.26
C LEU A 258 25.66 9.74 7.75
N ARG A 259 24.60 9.25 8.43
CA ARG A 259 24.39 9.46 9.86
C ARG A 259 25.38 8.68 10.74
N LEU A 260 25.88 7.55 10.23
CA LEU A 260 26.92 6.74 10.88
C LEU A 260 28.35 7.22 10.56
N GLY A 261 28.49 8.39 9.94
CA GLY A 261 29.75 9.09 9.78
C GLY A 261 30.52 8.83 8.50
N ALA A 262 29.87 8.34 7.44
CA ALA A 262 30.45 8.33 6.11
C ALA A 262 30.65 9.76 5.58
N ASP A 263 31.81 10.01 4.97
CA ASP A 263 32.14 11.31 4.37
C ASP A 263 31.62 11.40 2.90
N SER A 264 31.50 10.24 2.24
CA SER A 264 31.01 10.12 0.86
C SER A 264 30.22 8.83 0.68
N VAL A 265 29.00 8.95 0.19
CA VAL A 265 28.13 7.81 -0.14
C VAL A 265 27.72 7.90 -1.60
N LYS A 266 27.92 6.81 -2.35
CA LYS A 266 27.54 6.71 -3.75
C LYS A 266 26.62 5.51 -3.97
N VAL A 267 25.47 5.77 -4.60
CA VAL A 267 24.54 4.71 -5.00
C VAL A 267 24.81 4.32 -6.44
N MET A 268 25.11 3.04 -6.65
CA MET A 268 25.52 2.51 -7.95
C MET A 268 24.36 1.81 -8.66
N ALA A 269 23.91 2.39 -9.74
CA ALA A 269 22.81 1.90 -10.55
C ALA A 269 23.30 1.22 -11.83
N ARG A 270 22.93 -0.03 -12.05
CA ARG A 270 23.25 -0.76 -13.29
C ARG A 270 22.56 -0.16 -14.51
N LYS A 271 21.33 0.37 -14.34
CA LYS A 271 20.46 0.88 -15.40
C LYS A 271 20.26 2.40 -15.31
N PRO A 272 19.75 3.04 -16.39
CA PRO A 272 19.30 4.44 -16.36
C PRO A 272 18.21 4.71 -15.30
N ARG A 273 17.99 5.99 -14.98
CA ARG A 273 17.10 6.46 -13.93
C ARG A 273 15.64 5.98 -14.10
N ASP A 274 15.15 5.89 -15.34
CA ASP A 274 13.79 5.44 -15.66
C ASP A 274 13.48 4.01 -15.21
N PHE A 275 14.51 3.23 -14.87
CA PHE A 275 14.39 1.86 -14.40
C PHE A 275 14.58 1.72 -12.88
N PHE A 276 14.61 2.82 -12.14
CA PHE A 276 14.75 2.77 -10.70
C PHE A 276 13.47 2.22 -10.05
N LYS A 277 13.67 1.51 -8.92
CA LYS A 277 12.56 0.93 -8.15
C LYS A 277 12.25 1.71 -6.87
N ALA A 278 13.14 2.60 -6.47
CA ALA A 278 12.89 3.47 -5.35
C ALA A 278 11.79 4.48 -5.68
N SER A 279 11.01 4.83 -4.69
CA SER A 279 9.99 5.87 -4.79
C SER A 279 10.62 7.22 -5.13
N PRO A 280 10.01 8.06 -5.98
CA PRO A 280 10.58 9.35 -6.39
C PRO A 280 11.00 10.23 -5.21
N TRP A 281 10.18 10.31 -4.17
CA TRP A 281 10.47 11.10 -2.96
C TRP A 281 11.64 10.56 -2.14
N GLU A 282 11.89 9.25 -2.15
CA GLU A 282 13.05 8.67 -1.47
C GLU A 282 14.36 9.01 -2.20
N LEU A 283 14.30 9.09 -3.53
CA LEU A 283 15.41 9.56 -4.36
C LEU A 283 15.69 11.05 -4.12
N GLU A 284 14.63 11.88 -4.09
CA GLU A 284 14.72 13.31 -3.81
C GLU A 284 15.36 13.55 -2.43
N ASP A 285 14.92 12.83 -1.39
CA ASP A 285 15.45 12.92 -0.04
C ASP A 285 16.94 12.55 0.03
N ALA A 286 17.35 11.48 -0.65
CA ALA A 286 18.73 11.04 -0.70
C ALA A 286 19.62 12.08 -1.42
N GLU A 287 19.14 12.63 -2.54
CA GLU A 287 19.84 13.69 -3.30
C GLU A 287 19.92 14.99 -2.50
N GLU A 288 18.86 15.37 -1.75
CA GLU A 288 18.89 16.51 -0.84
C GLU A 288 19.95 16.35 0.26
N GLU A 289 20.16 15.12 0.73
CA GLU A 289 21.22 14.75 1.69
C GLU A 289 22.60 14.57 1.04
N ASN A 290 22.80 15.00 -0.21
CA ASN A 290 24.03 14.94 -1.00
C ASN A 290 24.55 13.54 -1.33
N VAL A 291 23.67 12.55 -1.44
CA VAL A 291 24.00 11.23 -1.96
C VAL A 291 24.19 11.32 -3.48
N GLU A 292 25.32 10.83 -3.98
CA GLU A 292 25.60 10.77 -5.42
C GLU A 292 25.01 9.47 -6.00
N ILE A 293 24.08 9.59 -6.98
CA ILE A 293 23.52 8.43 -7.68
C ILE A 293 24.18 8.29 -9.06
N ILE A 294 24.93 7.22 -9.27
CA ILE A 294 25.70 6.96 -10.49
C ILE A 294 25.02 5.85 -11.29
N VAL A 295 24.59 6.18 -12.50
CA VAL A 295 23.88 5.26 -13.40
C VAL A 295 24.83 4.50 -14.33
N ASN A 296 24.33 3.43 -14.96
CA ASN A 296 25.01 2.68 -16.00
C ASN A 296 26.32 2.01 -15.55
N HIS A 297 26.42 1.63 -14.29
CA HIS A 297 27.57 0.95 -13.71
C HIS A 297 27.19 -0.45 -13.25
N SER A 298 27.61 -1.48 -13.98
CA SER A 298 27.39 -2.90 -13.62
C SER A 298 28.54 -3.42 -12.77
N PRO A 299 28.28 -3.94 -11.55
CA PRO A 299 29.30 -4.49 -10.68
C PRO A 299 30.10 -5.61 -11.38
N LYS A 300 31.43 -5.60 -11.27
CA LYS A 300 32.34 -6.59 -11.88
C LYS A 300 33.24 -7.32 -10.90
N ALA A 301 33.89 -6.62 -9.99
CA ALA A 301 34.81 -7.20 -9.01
C ALA A 301 35.01 -6.28 -7.82
N PHE A 302 35.25 -6.85 -6.67
CA PHE A 302 35.76 -6.16 -5.48
C PHE A 302 37.28 -6.08 -5.57
N VAL A 303 37.84 -4.90 -5.31
CA VAL A 303 39.29 -4.68 -5.32
C VAL A 303 39.81 -4.82 -3.89
N VAL A 304 40.70 -5.79 -3.70
CA VAL A 304 41.25 -6.12 -2.40
C VAL A 304 42.76 -5.97 -2.40
N GLU A 305 43.29 -5.21 -1.43
CA GLU A 305 44.71 -5.07 -1.20
C GLU A 305 45.05 -5.43 0.25
N ASN A 306 46.00 -6.38 0.41
CA ASN A 306 46.40 -6.89 1.73
C ASN A 306 45.22 -7.40 2.61
N GLY A 307 44.21 -8.02 1.98
CA GLY A 307 43.05 -8.55 2.68
C GLY A 307 42.03 -7.49 3.13
N LYS A 308 42.12 -6.27 2.59
CA LYS A 308 41.17 -5.17 2.88
C LYS A 308 40.56 -4.67 1.58
N LEU A 309 39.28 -4.35 1.62
CA LEU A 309 38.58 -3.69 0.51
C LEU A 309 39.19 -2.30 0.28
N THR A 310 39.49 -1.97 -0.98
CA THR A 310 40.00 -0.65 -1.37
C THR A 310 39.21 -0.01 -2.49
N GLY A 311 38.28 -0.75 -3.09
CA GLY A 311 37.42 -0.24 -4.15
C GLY A 311 36.58 -1.32 -4.80
N MET A 312 35.78 -0.92 -5.79
CA MET A 312 34.99 -1.83 -6.61
C MET A 312 35.10 -1.45 -8.08
N THR A 313 35.29 -2.45 -8.95
CA THR A 313 35.35 -2.27 -10.39
C THR A 313 33.98 -2.49 -11.01
N PHE A 314 33.61 -1.60 -11.93
CA PHE A 314 32.34 -1.62 -12.66
C PHE A 314 32.59 -1.65 -14.16
N GLU A 315 31.71 -2.36 -14.88
CA GLU A 315 31.55 -2.21 -16.32
C GLU A 315 30.64 -1.01 -16.62
N LEU A 316 31.09 -0.16 -17.55
CA LEU A 316 30.30 0.96 -18.03
C LEU A 316 29.32 0.46 -19.09
N MET A 317 28.03 0.69 -18.86
CA MET A 317 26.96 0.15 -19.67
C MET A 317 26.32 1.21 -20.56
N GLU A 318 25.99 0.85 -21.78
CA GLU A 318 25.20 1.65 -22.70
C GLU A 318 23.95 0.86 -23.10
N TYR A 319 22.81 1.54 -23.16
CA TYR A 319 21.50 0.92 -23.40
C TYR A 319 20.80 1.62 -24.56
N ASP A 320 20.36 0.81 -25.55
CA ASP A 320 19.44 1.26 -26.57
C ASP A 320 18.01 0.90 -26.16
N THR A 321 17.08 1.84 -26.32
CA THR A 321 15.66 1.64 -25.97
C THR A 321 14.76 1.77 -27.19
N ASP A 322 13.62 1.03 -27.19
CA ASP A 322 12.56 1.20 -28.19
C ASP A 322 11.73 2.48 -27.92
N GLU A 323 10.78 2.78 -28.81
CA GLU A 323 9.85 3.93 -28.68
C GLU A 323 8.98 3.87 -27.39
N ARG A 324 8.92 2.71 -26.74
CA ARG A 324 8.19 2.49 -25.47
C ARG A 324 9.13 2.52 -24.25
N GLY A 325 10.39 2.91 -24.41
CA GLY A 325 11.39 2.98 -23.35
C GLY A 325 11.92 1.62 -22.88
N ARG A 326 11.65 0.50 -23.57
CA ARG A 326 12.15 -0.82 -23.19
C ARG A 326 13.54 -1.03 -23.75
N ILE A 327 14.47 -1.54 -22.92
CA ILE A 327 15.84 -1.87 -23.35
C ILE A 327 15.79 -2.99 -24.39
N ILE A 328 16.34 -2.71 -25.58
CA ILE A 328 16.46 -3.65 -26.70
C ILE A 328 17.90 -4.13 -26.92
N GLU A 329 18.88 -3.33 -26.53
CA GLU A 329 20.29 -3.72 -26.62
C GLU A 329 21.07 -3.18 -25.41
N THR A 330 22.10 -3.93 -25.01
CA THR A 330 22.99 -3.57 -23.90
C THR A 330 24.42 -3.80 -24.33
N ARG A 331 25.30 -2.80 -24.16
CA ARG A 331 26.72 -2.86 -24.53
C ARG A 331 27.60 -2.44 -23.39
N VAL A 332 28.75 -3.13 -23.23
CA VAL A 332 29.83 -2.70 -22.34
C VAL A 332 30.76 -1.79 -23.12
N THR A 333 30.97 -0.57 -22.64
CA THR A 333 31.78 0.45 -23.31
C THR A 333 33.14 0.69 -22.66
N GLY A 334 33.33 0.18 -21.44
CA GLY A 334 34.59 0.35 -20.71
C GLY A 334 34.47 -0.19 -19.28
N GLU A 335 35.49 0.08 -18.49
CA GLU A 335 35.54 -0.27 -17.08
C GLU A 335 36.06 0.91 -16.26
N THR A 336 35.60 1.01 -15.02
CA THR A 336 36.12 1.98 -14.05
C THR A 336 36.21 1.35 -12.67
N THR A 337 37.15 1.82 -11.85
CA THR A 337 37.26 1.42 -10.45
C THR A 337 36.97 2.63 -9.56
N ILE A 338 36.06 2.46 -8.62
CA ILE A 338 35.69 3.48 -7.64
C ILE A 338 36.25 3.06 -6.29
N PRO A 339 37.03 3.91 -5.62
CA PRO A 339 37.55 3.61 -4.29
C PRO A 339 36.43 3.57 -3.25
N CYS A 340 36.51 2.64 -2.30
CA CYS A 340 35.59 2.58 -1.16
C CYS A 340 36.19 1.81 0.00
N ASP A 341 35.69 2.11 1.21
CA ASP A 341 36.03 1.40 2.45
C ASP A 341 35.02 0.28 2.73
N ASP A 342 33.75 0.49 2.41
CA ASP A 342 32.65 -0.45 2.59
C ASP A 342 31.71 -0.47 1.37
N VAL A 343 31.08 -1.63 1.15
CA VAL A 343 30.03 -1.85 0.14
C VAL A 343 28.80 -2.44 0.80
N ILE A 344 27.62 -1.85 0.51
CA ILE A 344 26.35 -2.39 0.96
C ILE A 344 25.54 -2.88 -0.25
N LEU A 345 25.14 -4.16 -0.23
CA LEU A 345 24.39 -4.82 -1.27
C LEU A 345 22.89 -4.70 -1.02
N ALA A 346 22.22 -3.77 -1.69
CA ALA A 346 20.78 -3.53 -1.62
C ALA A 346 20.07 -3.97 -2.92
N ILE A 347 20.34 -5.19 -3.37
CA ILE A 347 19.92 -5.74 -4.67
C ILE A 347 18.65 -6.61 -4.62
N GLY A 348 17.93 -6.56 -3.53
CA GLY A 348 16.68 -7.27 -3.29
C GLY A 348 16.79 -8.36 -2.25
N GLN A 349 15.65 -9.02 -2.03
CA GLN A 349 15.42 -10.02 -0.98
C GLN A 349 14.86 -11.29 -1.59
N GLU A 350 14.89 -12.39 -0.83
CA GLU A 350 14.27 -13.66 -1.16
C GLU A 350 13.72 -14.37 0.08
N ASN A 351 12.75 -15.23 -0.15
CA ASN A 351 12.15 -16.05 0.89
C ASN A 351 13.12 -17.16 1.32
N ALA A 352 13.00 -17.61 2.57
CA ALA A 352 13.79 -18.70 3.11
C ALA A 352 12.95 -19.51 4.12
N PHE A 353 12.71 -20.78 3.79
CA PHE A 353 11.91 -21.69 4.61
C PHE A 353 12.69 -22.98 4.99
N PRO A 354 13.94 -22.89 5.50
CA PRO A 354 14.72 -24.08 5.87
C PRO A 354 14.13 -24.84 7.07
N TRP A 355 13.23 -24.21 7.80
CA TRP A 355 12.55 -24.71 9.00
C TRP A 355 11.21 -25.40 8.69
N ILE A 356 10.78 -25.42 7.42
CA ILE A 356 9.59 -26.16 6.99
C ILE A 356 10.03 -27.49 6.38
N GLU A 357 9.67 -28.58 7.03
CA GLU A 357 9.96 -29.94 6.59
C GLU A 357 9.20 -30.26 5.29
N ARG A 358 9.86 -30.95 4.36
CA ARG A 358 9.34 -31.20 3.01
C ARG A 358 8.33 -32.34 2.90
N ASP A 359 8.16 -33.12 3.95
CA ASP A 359 7.22 -34.24 4.06
C ASP A 359 5.88 -33.86 4.71
N LEU A 360 5.65 -32.59 4.98
CA LEU A 360 4.41 -32.07 5.60
C LEU A 360 3.22 -31.94 4.64
N GLY A 361 3.38 -32.28 3.34
CA GLY A 361 2.31 -32.12 2.35
C GLY A 361 2.15 -30.70 1.83
N ILE A 362 3.13 -29.82 2.06
CA ILE A 362 3.19 -28.48 1.49
C ILE A 362 3.96 -28.60 0.16
N GLU A 363 3.35 -28.15 -0.92
CA GLU A 363 4.02 -28.03 -2.20
C GLU A 363 4.81 -26.72 -2.28
N PHE A 364 5.99 -26.79 -2.91
CA PHE A 364 6.84 -25.65 -3.17
C PHE A 364 7.05 -25.47 -4.67
N ASP A 365 7.12 -24.24 -5.11
CA ASP A 365 7.41 -23.93 -6.50
C ASP A 365 8.91 -24.12 -6.84
N LYS A 366 9.27 -23.84 -8.09
CA LYS A 366 10.67 -23.93 -8.57
C LYS A 366 11.64 -22.94 -7.89
N TRP A 367 11.12 -21.96 -7.15
CA TRP A 367 11.89 -20.95 -6.41
C TRP A 367 11.94 -21.25 -4.91
N ASP A 368 11.47 -22.45 -4.51
CA ASP A 368 11.41 -22.88 -3.11
C ASP A 368 10.45 -22.03 -2.25
N VAL A 369 9.40 -21.48 -2.88
CA VAL A 369 8.33 -20.74 -2.23
C VAL A 369 7.10 -21.65 -2.10
N PRO A 370 6.38 -21.65 -0.97
CA PRO A 370 5.16 -22.43 -0.80
C PRO A 370 4.10 -22.05 -1.84
N VAL A 371 3.43 -23.05 -2.41
CA VAL A 371 2.28 -22.86 -3.28
C VAL A 371 1.08 -22.46 -2.41
N VAL A 372 0.53 -21.28 -2.68
CA VAL A 372 -0.55 -20.66 -1.91
C VAL A 372 -1.67 -20.24 -2.86
N ASP A 373 -2.90 -20.49 -2.49
CA ASP A 373 -4.06 -20.03 -3.25
C ASP A 373 -4.27 -18.52 -3.04
N ASP A 374 -4.40 -17.78 -4.13
CA ASP A 374 -4.44 -16.30 -4.14
C ASP A 374 -5.69 -15.71 -3.47
N ALA A 375 -6.79 -16.48 -3.36
CA ALA A 375 -8.04 -16.02 -2.77
C ALA A 375 -8.15 -16.40 -1.29
N THR A 376 -7.68 -17.59 -0.93
CA THR A 376 -7.83 -18.12 0.43
C THR A 376 -6.58 -18.01 1.28
N PHE A 377 -5.42 -17.75 0.68
CA PHE A 377 -4.12 -17.69 1.36
C PHE A 377 -3.70 -19.01 2.02
N GLN A 378 -4.42 -20.11 1.75
CA GLN A 378 -4.10 -21.43 2.23
C GLN A 378 -3.06 -22.10 1.33
N SER A 379 -2.10 -22.78 1.96
CA SER A 379 -1.17 -23.66 1.22
C SER A 379 -1.88 -24.94 0.78
N THR A 380 -1.14 -25.85 0.12
CA THR A 380 -1.64 -27.19 -0.22
C THR A 380 -1.89 -28.07 1.00
N ARG A 381 -1.50 -27.61 2.21
CA ARG A 381 -1.82 -28.25 3.49
C ARG A 381 -2.93 -27.50 4.21
N ASP A 382 -4.01 -28.20 4.56
CA ASP A 382 -5.14 -27.64 5.31
C ASP A 382 -4.69 -27.02 6.65
N GLY A 383 -5.27 -25.87 6.99
CA GLY A 383 -5.01 -25.15 8.23
C GLY A 383 -3.68 -24.41 8.30
N LEU A 384 -2.90 -24.39 7.18
CA LEU A 384 -1.66 -23.67 7.09
C LEU A 384 -1.76 -22.56 6.02
N PHE A 385 -1.67 -21.32 6.45
CA PHE A 385 -1.84 -20.12 5.64
C PHE A 385 -0.55 -19.32 5.53
N PHE A 386 -0.39 -18.60 4.42
CA PHE A 386 0.75 -17.72 4.18
C PHE A 386 0.27 -16.37 3.66
N GLY A 387 0.98 -15.29 3.99
CA GLY A 387 0.65 -13.95 3.49
C GLY A 387 1.84 -12.98 3.56
N GLY A 388 1.64 -11.79 3.00
CA GLY A 388 2.72 -10.84 2.83
C GLY A 388 3.82 -11.36 1.90
N ASP A 389 5.05 -10.93 2.15
CA ASP A 389 6.19 -11.28 1.30
C ASP A 389 6.52 -12.79 1.36
N SER A 390 6.10 -13.49 2.41
CA SER A 390 6.34 -14.94 2.53
C SER A 390 5.57 -15.79 1.52
N ALA A 391 4.45 -15.28 1.00
CA ALA A 391 3.63 -15.98 -0.01
C ALA A 391 3.89 -15.47 -1.43
N PHE A 392 3.95 -14.15 -1.62
CA PHE A 392 3.88 -13.52 -2.94
C PHE A 392 5.15 -12.72 -3.30
N GLY A 393 6.23 -12.91 -2.54
CA GLY A 393 7.49 -12.19 -2.70
C GLY A 393 7.44 -10.75 -2.19
N PRO A 394 8.57 -10.05 -2.20
CA PRO A 394 8.69 -8.72 -1.63
C PRO A 394 7.77 -7.69 -2.30
N LYS A 395 6.88 -7.10 -1.50
CA LYS A 395 5.97 -6.02 -1.85
C LYS A 395 6.11 -4.90 -0.81
N ASN A 396 5.01 -4.23 -0.46
CA ASN A 396 4.98 -3.16 0.52
C ASN A 396 4.02 -3.47 1.68
N ILE A 397 4.04 -2.61 2.70
CA ILE A 397 3.27 -2.81 3.95
C ILE A 397 1.77 -2.93 3.69
N ILE A 398 1.20 -2.08 2.80
CA ILE A 398 -0.25 -2.09 2.58
C ILE A 398 -0.74 -3.37 1.88
N TRP A 399 0.10 -4.01 1.03
CA TRP A 399 -0.20 -5.34 0.50
C TRP A 399 -0.16 -6.41 1.60
N ALA A 400 0.80 -6.32 2.52
CA ALA A 400 0.87 -7.26 3.64
C ALA A 400 -0.35 -7.12 4.58
N VAL A 401 -0.87 -5.90 4.76
CA VAL A 401 -2.12 -5.64 5.49
C VAL A 401 -3.30 -6.32 4.81
N GLU A 402 -3.51 -6.09 3.50
CA GLU A 402 -4.60 -6.72 2.76
C GLU A 402 -4.52 -8.25 2.81
N HIS A 403 -3.32 -8.82 2.62
CA HIS A 403 -3.13 -10.26 2.76
C HIS A 403 -3.51 -10.76 4.16
N GLY A 404 -3.24 -9.96 5.20
CA GLY A 404 -3.65 -10.26 6.58
C GLY A 404 -5.16 -10.30 6.76
N HIS A 405 -5.89 -9.31 6.25
CA HIS A 405 -7.36 -9.28 6.28
C HIS A 405 -7.98 -10.49 5.56
N GLN A 406 -7.51 -10.77 4.35
CA GLN A 406 -8.03 -11.88 3.56
C GLN A 406 -7.71 -13.25 4.19
N ALA A 407 -6.50 -13.41 4.75
CA ALA A 407 -6.13 -14.63 5.48
C ALA A 407 -6.94 -14.79 6.77
N ALA A 408 -7.24 -13.71 7.50
CA ALA A 408 -8.06 -13.76 8.71
C ALA A 408 -9.47 -14.28 8.41
N ILE A 409 -10.11 -13.84 7.31
CA ILE A 409 -11.39 -14.39 6.84
C ILE A 409 -11.28 -15.91 6.62
N SER A 410 -10.22 -16.36 5.94
CA SER A 410 -10.02 -17.78 5.64
C SER A 410 -9.76 -18.62 6.90
N ILE A 411 -8.96 -18.10 7.83
CA ILE A 411 -8.66 -18.76 9.11
C ILE A 411 -9.93 -18.87 9.96
N ASP A 412 -10.75 -17.80 10.04
CA ASP A 412 -11.99 -17.81 10.77
C ASP A 412 -12.95 -18.87 10.19
N LYS A 413 -13.18 -18.87 8.87
CA LYS A 413 -14.02 -19.87 8.20
C LYS A 413 -13.50 -21.30 8.39
N TYR A 414 -12.19 -21.51 8.23
CA TYR A 414 -11.56 -22.81 8.46
C TYR A 414 -11.80 -23.33 9.88
N CYS A 415 -11.58 -22.51 10.89
CA CYS A 415 -11.76 -22.86 12.29
C CYS A 415 -13.24 -23.16 12.66
N GLN A 416 -14.18 -22.62 11.90
CA GLN A 416 -15.62 -22.88 12.04
C GLN A 416 -16.10 -24.06 11.17
N GLY A 417 -15.23 -24.65 10.34
CA GLY A 417 -15.57 -25.77 9.45
C GLY A 417 -16.39 -25.35 8.22
N GLU A 418 -16.28 -24.11 7.81
CA GLU A 418 -16.94 -23.53 6.62
C GLU A 418 -16.03 -23.63 5.39
N ASP A 419 -16.63 -23.51 4.20
CA ASP A 419 -15.88 -23.44 2.95
C ASP A 419 -15.11 -22.13 2.84
N ILE A 420 -13.79 -22.18 2.89
CA ILE A 420 -12.90 -21.02 2.79
C ILE A 420 -12.90 -20.39 1.39
N ALA A 421 -13.26 -21.13 0.34
CA ALA A 421 -13.34 -20.64 -1.03
C ALA A 421 -14.57 -19.73 -1.25
N GLU A 422 -15.62 -19.90 -0.44
CA GLU A 422 -16.77 -19.01 -0.44
C GLU A 422 -16.40 -17.68 0.21
N ARG A 423 -16.08 -16.65 -0.59
CA ARG A 423 -15.74 -15.32 -0.07
C ARG A 423 -16.98 -14.51 0.26
N PRO A 424 -16.97 -13.69 1.33
CA PRO A 424 -18.07 -12.79 1.60
C PRO A 424 -18.25 -11.77 0.48
N ALA A 425 -19.50 -11.44 0.16
CA ALA A 425 -19.80 -10.50 -0.90
C ALA A 425 -19.43 -9.06 -0.51
N ARG A 426 -18.79 -8.35 -1.44
CA ARG A 426 -18.61 -6.89 -1.34
C ARG A 426 -19.97 -6.21 -1.47
N GLY A 427 -20.14 -5.07 -0.80
CA GLY A 427 -21.35 -4.27 -0.86
C GLY A 427 -21.07 -2.83 -1.26
N VAL A 428 -22.09 -2.15 -1.77
CA VAL A 428 -22.07 -0.70 -1.96
C VAL A 428 -23.43 -0.13 -1.57
N THR A 429 -23.42 0.96 -0.82
CA THR A 429 -24.60 1.71 -0.47
C THR A 429 -24.50 3.09 -1.08
N LEU A 430 -25.53 3.51 -1.83
CA LEU A 430 -25.65 4.86 -2.37
C LEU A 430 -26.59 5.68 -1.49
N SER A 431 -26.05 6.74 -0.90
CA SER A 431 -26.81 7.68 -0.07
C SER A 431 -26.89 9.03 -0.76
N THR A 432 -28.13 9.49 -1.10
CA THR A 432 -28.28 10.82 -1.67
C THR A 432 -27.76 11.89 -0.71
N THR A 433 -27.02 12.86 -1.26
CA THR A 433 -26.59 14.04 -0.52
C THR A 433 -27.57 15.21 -0.68
N LYS A 434 -28.67 15.01 -1.41
CA LYS A 434 -29.65 16.02 -1.79
C LYS A 434 -30.36 16.63 -0.57
N MET A 435 -30.43 17.94 -0.54
CA MET A 435 -31.15 18.75 0.48
C MET A 435 -32.34 19.51 -0.12
N GLY A 436 -32.24 19.89 -1.37
CA GLY A 436 -33.25 20.59 -2.15
C GLY A 436 -33.24 20.13 -3.60
N HIS A 437 -33.85 20.91 -4.50
CA HIS A 437 -33.91 20.50 -5.91
C HIS A 437 -32.51 20.44 -6.55
N ASN A 438 -31.69 21.47 -6.31
CA ASN A 438 -30.32 21.62 -6.78
C ASN A 438 -29.36 21.96 -5.62
N GLU A 439 -29.61 21.43 -4.42
CA GLU A 439 -28.82 21.68 -3.22
C GLU A 439 -28.38 20.36 -2.61
N TRP A 440 -27.10 20.26 -2.22
CA TRP A 440 -26.46 19.04 -1.64
C TRP A 440 -25.71 19.38 -0.37
N ARG A 441 -25.48 18.39 0.50
CA ARG A 441 -24.81 18.53 1.80
C ARG A 441 -23.31 18.71 1.72
N TYR A 442 -22.70 18.61 0.55
CA TYR A 442 -21.27 18.75 0.37
C TYR A 442 -20.96 19.95 -0.50
N SER A 443 -19.75 20.50 -0.38
CA SER A 443 -19.20 21.47 -1.30
C SER A 443 -18.38 20.78 -2.36
N ASN A 444 -18.51 21.19 -3.59
CA ASN A 444 -17.65 20.80 -4.72
C ASN A 444 -16.77 21.96 -5.17
N ASP A 445 -16.53 22.91 -4.29
CA ASP A 445 -15.64 24.04 -4.53
C ASP A 445 -14.25 23.49 -4.89
N TYR A 446 -13.68 24.05 -5.94
CA TYR A 446 -12.40 23.66 -6.48
C TYR A 446 -11.32 24.64 -6.05
N ASP A 447 -10.30 24.16 -5.37
CA ASP A 447 -9.11 24.93 -5.04
C ASP A 447 -7.97 24.59 -6.02
N PRO A 448 -7.53 25.51 -6.88
CA PRO A 448 -6.45 25.32 -7.84
C PRO A 448 -5.05 25.42 -7.22
N SER A 449 -4.92 25.46 -5.90
CA SER A 449 -3.61 25.60 -5.25
C SER A 449 -2.70 24.40 -5.49
N ASP A 450 -1.40 24.65 -5.53
CA ASP A 450 -0.37 23.63 -5.68
C ASP A 450 -0.38 22.66 -4.50
N ARG A 451 0.04 21.42 -4.77
CA ARG A 451 0.24 20.39 -3.76
C ARG A 451 1.19 20.86 -2.66
N ARG A 452 0.80 20.64 -1.41
CA ARG A 452 1.65 20.98 -0.26
C ARG A 452 2.74 19.93 -0.07
N LYS A 453 3.97 20.42 0.09
CA LYS A 453 5.15 19.61 0.44
C LYS A 453 5.39 19.69 1.94
N MET A 454 5.81 18.59 2.55
CA MET A 454 6.21 18.60 3.95
C MET A 454 7.45 19.44 4.17
N THR A 455 7.50 20.09 5.32
CA THR A 455 8.72 20.74 5.79
C THR A 455 9.66 19.67 6.34
N HIS A 456 10.90 19.73 5.96
CA HIS A 456 11.96 18.87 6.48
C HIS A 456 12.78 19.61 7.53
N VAL A 457 13.36 18.86 8.45
CA VAL A 457 14.38 19.33 9.38
C VAL A 457 15.60 19.81 8.61
N ASP A 458 16.28 20.86 9.10
CA ASP A 458 17.52 21.37 8.50
C ASP A 458 18.58 20.27 8.36
N LEU A 459 19.33 20.27 7.25
CA LEU A 459 20.32 19.23 6.95
C LEU A 459 21.33 19.00 8.09
N ARG A 460 21.74 20.07 8.80
CA ARG A 460 22.70 19.93 9.90
C ARG A 460 22.11 19.19 11.09
N GLU A 461 20.81 19.31 11.32
CA GLU A 461 20.12 18.58 12.38
C GLU A 461 19.90 17.12 11.99
N ARG A 462 19.62 16.82 10.72
CA ARG A 462 19.39 15.45 10.22
C ARG A 462 20.58 14.53 10.46
N PHE A 463 21.80 15.05 10.45
CA PHE A 463 23.03 14.25 10.59
C PHE A 463 23.54 14.15 12.01
N LYS A 464 22.80 14.61 13.02
CA LYS A 464 23.20 14.51 14.43
C LYS A 464 23.04 13.11 14.99
N ASP A 465 21.99 12.43 14.59
CA ASP A 465 21.64 11.09 15.07
C ASP A 465 20.73 10.36 14.06
N LEU A 466 20.40 9.11 14.37
CA LEU A 466 19.50 8.26 13.60
C LEU A 466 18.02 8.47 13.97
N ASP A 467 17.71 9.15 15.08
CA ASP A 467 16.36 9.20 15.65
C ASP A 467 15.59 10.47 15.28
N THR A 468 16.30 11.50 14.81
CA THR A 468 15.66 12.77 14.42
C THR A 468 14.77 12.57 13.20
N GLU A 469 13.44 12.55 13.39
CA GLU A 469 12.47 12.44 12.29
C GLU A 469 12.65 13.59 11.28
N VAL A 470 12.89 13.25 10.01
CA VAL A 470 13.23 14.23 8.98
C VAL A 470 12.02 15.03 8.54
N GLU A 471 10.89 14.37 8.30
CA GLU A 471 9.64 15.02 7.89
C GLU A 471 8.87 15.54 9.12
N LEU A 472 8.52 16.83 9.14
CA LEU A 472 7.88 17.48 10.30
C LEU A 472 6.34 17.42 10.30
N GLY A 473 5.72 16.82 9.28
CA GLY A 473 4.26 16.87 9.10
C GLY A 473 3.79 18.18 8.44
N PHE A 474 2.48 18.31 8.27
CA PHE A 474 1.87 19.53 7.74
C PHE A 474 1.54 20.51 8.86
N THR A 475 1.73 21.80 8.58
CA THR A 475 1.20 22.88 9.42
C THR A 475 -0.32 22.98 9.27
N PRO A 476 -1.04 23.63 10.24
CA PRO A 476 -2.48 23.81 10.12
C PRO A 476 -2.93 24.47 8.81
N ASP A 477 -2.20 25.48 8.32
CA ASP A 477 -2.51 26.13 7.04
C ASP A 477 -2.30 25.20 5.84
N GLN A 478 -1.27 24.36 5.89
CA GLN A 478 -1.04 23.35 4.85
C GLN A 478 -2.14 22.28 4.86
N ILE A 479 -2.61 21.87 6.03
CA ILE A 479 -3.71 20.92 6.17
C ILE A 479 -4.96 21.46 5.50
N VAL A 480 -5.39 22.67 5.87
CA VAL A 480 -6.60 23.30 5.30
C VAL A 480 -6.52 23.36 3.78
N THR A 481 -5.41 23.83 3.24
CA THR A 481 -5.25 23.95 1.79
C THR A 481 -5.22 22.58 1.09
N GLU A 482 -4.54 21.57 1.68
CA GLU A 482 -4.40 20.27 1.02
C GLU A 482 -5.68 19.44 1.04
N VAL A 483 -6.51 19.55 2.10
CA VAL A 483 -7.82 18.84 2.13
C VAL A 483 -8.79 19.39 1.09
N GLU A 484 -8.74 20.69 0.78
CA GLU A 484 -9.58 21.33 -0.25
C GLU A 484 -9.21 20.92 -1.68
N ARG A 485 -8.05 20.29 -1.87
CA ARG A 485 -7.67 19.74 -3.17
C ARG A 485 -8.37 18.41 -3.49
N CYS A 486 -9.00 17.76 -2.51
CA CYS A 486 -9.73 16.51 -2.73
C CYS A 486 -11.03 16.77 -3.52
N LEU A 487 -11.21 16.03 -4.62
CA LEU A 487 -12.41 16.14 -5.47
C LEU A 487 -13.62 15.36 -4.92
N ASN A 488 -13.52 14.74 -3.74
CA ASN A 488 -14.60 13.95 -3.13
C ASN A 488 -15.24 12.93 -4.09
N CYS A 489 -14.40 12.13 -4.77
CA CYS A 489 -14.83 11.22 -5.85
C CYS A 489 -15.82 10.12 -5.42
N ASP A 490 -15.96 9.86 -4.11
CA ASP A 490 -17.00 8.99 -3.55
C ASP A 490 -18.41 9.63 -3.61
N ILE A 491 -18.49 10.94 -3.82
CA ILE A 491 -19.74 11.63 -4.12
C ILE A 491 -19.84 11.80 -5.63
N GLN A 492 -20.78 11.11 -6.23
CA GLN A 492 -20.87 10.98 -7.68
C GLN A 492 -22.27 11.32 -8.18
N THR A 493 -22.34 11.59 -9.48
CA THR A 493 -23.61 11.85 -10.15
C THR A 493 -24.32 10.54 -10.46
N VAL A 494 -25.58 10.42 -10.03
CA VAL A 494 -26.47 9.29 -10.29
C VAL A 494 -27.64 9.76 -11.16
N PHE A 495 -27.98 9.00 -12.19
CA PHE A 495 -29.00 9.38 -13.16
C PHE A 495 -30.30 8.57 -13.01
N ALA A 496 -31.42 9.26 -13.00
CA ALA A 496 -32.76 8.67 -12.98
C ALA A 496 -33.46 8.93 -14.34
N ALA A 497 -33.43 7.95 -15.23
CA ALA A 497 -34.01 8.04 -16.58
C ALA A 497 -35.47 8.50 -16.61
N PRO A 498 -36.38 8.03 -15.71
CA PRO A 498 -37.79 8.44 -15.73
C PRO A 498 -38.03 9.94 -15.52
N LEU A 499 -37.06 10.67 -14.94
CA LEU A 499 -37.15 12.11 -14.71
C LEU A 499 -36.55 12.94 -15.86
N CYS A 500 -35.92 12.30 -16.84
CA CYS A 500 -35.24 13.00 -17.93
C CYS A 500 -36.24 13.56 -18.95
N THR A 501 -36.07 14.82 -19.32
CA THR A 501 -36.82 15.49 -20.38
C THR A 501 -36.01 15.67 -21.65
N GLU A 502 -34.84 15.03 -21.75
CA GLU A 502 -33.96 15.02 -22.92
C GLU A 502 -33.63 16.44 -23.46
N CYS A 503 -33.41 17.38 -22.57
CA CYS A 503 -33.13 18.77 -22.89
C CYS A 503 -31.66 19.09 -23.19
N ASP A 504 -30.77 18.08 -23.16
CA ASP A 504 -29.31 18.12 -23.41
C ASP A 504 -28.51 19.10 -22.50
N ALA A 505 -29.14 19.77 -21.55
CA ALA A 505 -28.51 20.77 -20.71
C ALA A 505 -27.35 20.23 -19.87
N CYS A 506 -27.38 18.94 -19.48
CA CYS A 506 -26.30 18.25 -18.79
C CYS A 506 -25.10 17.93 -19.70
N ILE A 507 -25.36 17.70 -21.01
CA ILE A 507 -24.32 17.46 -22.02
C ILE A 507 -23.59 18.77 -22.30
N ASP A 508 -24.36 19.86 -22.54
CA ASP A 508 -23.82 21.19 -22.88
C ASP A 508 -22.92 21.76 -21.77
N ILE A 509 -23.22 21.47 -20.49
CA ILE A 509 -22.47 22.01 -19.35
C ILE A 509 -21.24 21.13 -18.98
N CYS A 510 -21.16 19.90 -19.47
CA CYS A 510 -20.11 18.95 -19.07
C CYS A 510 -18.72 19.42 -19.55
N PRO A 511 -17.79 19.75 -18.64
CA PRO A 511 -16.49 20.32 -19.02
C PRO A 511 -15.58 19.34 -19.74
N VAL A 512 -15.82 18.02 -19.59
CA VAL A 512 -15.02 16.94 -20.17
C VAL A 512 -15.79 16.10 -21.21
N ASN A 513 -17.02 16.50 -21.55
CA ASN A 513 -17.87 15.82 -22.55
C ASN A 513 -18.06 14.32 -22.28
N CYS A 514 -18.17 13.92 -21.02
CA CYS A 514 -18.32 12.50 -20.64
C CYS A 514 -19.76 11.97 -20.79
N LEU A 515 -20.72 12.80 -21.18
CA LEU A 515 -22.14 12.46 -21.31
C LEU A 515 -22.58 12.46 -22.77
N THR A 516 -23.36 11.46 -23.15
CA THR A 516 -23.93 11.34 -24.50
C THR A 516 -25.33 10.74 -24.42
N ILE A 517 -26.32 11.31 -25.12
CA ILE A 517 -27.62 10.68 -25.34
C ILE A 517 -27.65 10.11 -26.76
N THR A 518 -27.85 8.81 -26.87
CA THR A 518 -27.80 8.11 -28.16
C THR A 518 -28.75 6.90 -28.19
N GLU A 519 -28.97 6.31 -29.37
CA GLU A 519 -29.61 5.00 -29.49
C GLU A 519 -28.77 3.95 -28.74
N ASN A 520 -29.44 2.98 -28.11
CA ASN A 520 -28.75 1.86 -27.48
C ASN A 520 -28.03 0.99 -28.54
N GLY A 521 -27.00 0.27 -28.15
CA GLY A 521 -26.17 -0.56 -29.02
C GLY A 521 -25.29 -1.49 -28.20
N ASP A 522 -24.33 -2.15 -28.84
CA ASP A 522 -23.24 -2.80 -28.13
C ASP A 522 -22.21 -1.73 -27.69
N GLU A 523 -21.27 -2.11 -26.84
CA GLU A 523 -20.32 -1.16 -26.26
C GLU A 523 -19.39 -0.53 -27.31
N THR A 524 -19.01 -1.27 -28.35
CA THR A 524 -18.18 -0.75 -29.45
C THR A 524 -18.93 0.35 -30.21
N ASP A 525 -20.19 0.10 -30.56
CA ASP A 525 -21.03 1.09 -31.23
C ASP A 525 -21.25 2.34 -30.40
N LEU A 526 -21.41 2.17 -29.07
CA LEU A 526 -21.61 3.29 -28.15
C LEU A 526 -20.34 4.12 -28.03
N ARG A 527 -19.16 3.50 -27.94
CA ARG A 527 -17.88 4.20 -27.87
C ARG A 527 -17.57 5.03 -29.12
N GLU A 528 -18.01 4.59 -30.29
CA GLU A 528 -17.89 5.37 -31.54
C GLU A 528 -18.74 6.65 -31.55
N ARG A 529 -19.80 6.68 -30.74
CA ARG A 529 -20.77 7.79 -30.66
C ARG A 529 -20.56 8.72 -29.48
N LEU A 530 -19.56 8.46 -28.60
CA LEU A 530 -19.27 9.32 -27.47
C LEU A 530 -18.85 10.73 -27.90
N ALA A 531 -19.24 11.73 -27.10
CA ALA A 531 -18.88 13.13 -27.34
C ALA A 531 -17.36 13.39 -27.19
N ALA A 532 -16.66 12.55 -26.41
CA ALA A 532 -15.20 12.53 -26.29
C ALA A 532 -14.67 11.09 -26.31
N PRO A 533 -13.45 10.84 -26.85
CA PRO A 533 -12.85 9.51 -26.86
C PRO A 533 -12.63 8.99 -25.43
N SER A 534 -12.91 7.71 -25.19
CA SER A 534 -12.62 7.04 -23.93
C SER A 534 -11.12 7.00 -23.65
N LEU A 535 -10.72 7.27 -22.40
CA LEU A 535 -9.35 7.15 -21.94
C LEU A 535 -8.98 5.70 -21.59
N ASN A 536 -9.95 4.93 -21.11
CA ASN A 536 -9.75 3.58 -20.64
C ASN A 536 -10.84 2.64 -21.21
N LEU A 537 -10.40 1.63 -21.98
CA LEU A 537 -11.28 0.66 -22.60
C LEU A 537 -11.60 -0.54 -21.71
N ASP A 538 -10.92 -0.68 -20.58
CA ASP A 538 -11.14 -1.77 -19.63
C ASP A 538 -12.25 -1.45 -18.61
N GLN A 539 -12.80 -0.23 -18.64
CA GLN A 539 -13.95 0.17 -17.84
C GLN A 539 -15.20 0.22 -18.69
N ASP A 540 -16.26 -0.48 -18.25
CA ASP A 540 -17.56 -0.45 -18.89
C ASP A 540 -18.18 0.96 -18.85
N LEU A 541 -18.88 1.33 -19.92
CA LEU A 541 -19.67 2.55 -19.96
C LEU A 541 -20.89 2.42 -19.03
N TYR A 542 -21.22 3.50 -18.32
CA TYR A 542 -22.54 3.60 -17.68
C TYR A 542 -23.63 3.82 -18.76
N ILE A 543 -24.71 3.07 -18.65
CA ILE A 543 -25.89 3.15 -19.54
C ILE A 543 -27.13 3.21 -18.68
N SER A 544 -28.00 4.19 -18.96
CA SER A 544 -29.31 4.30 -18.31
C SER A 544 -30.34 3.29 -18.84
N GLU A 545 -31.47 3.23 -18.17
CA GLU A 545 -32.71 2.74 -18.78
C GLU A 545 -33.12 3.61 -19.97
N ASP A 546 -34.05 3.13 -20.78
CA ASP A 546 -34.59 3.86 -21.93
C ASP A 546 -35.21 5.20 -21.46
N LEU A 547 -34.91 6.27 -22.19
CA LEU A 547 -35.42 7.62 -21.89
C LEU A 547 -36.89 7.74 -22.34
N PRO A 548 -37.75 8.42 -21.55
CA PRO A 548 -39.20 8.38 -21.72
C PRO A 548 -39.73 8.95 -23.02
N LEU A 549 -38.98 9.85 -23.71
CA LEU A 549 -39.49 10.55 -24.90
C LEU A 549 -39.03 9.91 -26.21
N THR A 550 -37.85 9.30 -26.25
CA THR A 550 -37.21 8.87 -27.50
C THR A 550 -36.73 7.43 -27.50
N ASP A 551 -36.87 6.70 -26.40
CA ASP A 551 -36.29 5.35 -26.20
C ASP A 551 -34.74 5.31 -26.38
N ARG A 552 -34.07 6.47 -26.39
CA ARG A 552 -32.61 6.57 -26.34
C ARG A 552 -32.10 6.28 -24.93
N VAL A 553 -30.79 6.20 -24.79
CA VAL A 553 -30.13 6.00 -23.47
C VAL A 553 -29.17 7.12 -23.18
N MET A 554 -29.02 7.45 -21.90
CA MET A 554 -27.90 8.25 -21.40
C MET A 554 -26.69 7.34 -21.23
N VAL A 555 -25.60 7.70 -21.88
CA VAL A 555 -24.30 7.06 -21.75
C VAL A 555 -23.36 8.00 -21.01
N LYS A 556 -22.63 7.49 -20.01
CA LYS A 556 -21.60 8.22 -19.27
C LYS A 556 -20.31 7.44 -19.27
N ASP A 557 -19.21 8.09 -19.65
CA ASP A 557 -17.87 7.57 -19.46
C ASP A 557 -17.37 7.99 -18.06
N GLU A 558 -17.35 7.03 -17.13
CA GLU A 558 -16.93 7.29 -15.75
C GLU A 558 -15.45 7.66 -15.64
N ASP A 559 -14.63 7.17 -16.57
CA ASP A 559 -13.21 7.45 -16.55
C ASP A 559 -12.90 8.92 -16.93
N LEU A 560 -13.73 9.53 -17.77
CA LEU A 560 -13.68 10.96 -18.09
C LEU A 560 -14.34 11.84 -17.02
N CYS A 561 -15.37 11.35 -16.33
CA CYS A 561 -16.17 12.13 -15.40
C CYS A 561 -15.33 12.63 -14.22
N LEU A 562 -15.42 13.94 -13.92
CA LEU A 562 -14.74 14.57 -12.79
C LEU A 562 -15.59 14.61 -11.50
N HIS A 563 -16.82 14.08 -11.53
CA HIS A 563 -17.80 14.12 -10.44
C HIS A 563 -18.09 15.56 -9.95
N CYS A 564 -17.93 16.56 -10.80
CA CYS A 564 -18.06 17.98 -10.46
C CYS A 564 -19.50 18.43 -10.15
N GLY A 565 -20.52 17.62 -10.45
CA GLY A 565 -21.92 17.90 -10.14
C GLY A 565 -22.62 18.91 -11.08
N LEU A 566 -21.92 19.54 -12.04
CA LEU A 566 -22.52 20.56 -12.93
C LEU A 566 -23.73 20.03 -13.70
N CYS A 567 -23.72 18.76 -14.12
CA CYS A 567 -24.88 18.14 -14.75
C CYS A 567 -26.11 18.06 -13.82
N ALA A 568 -25.87 17.81 -12.53
CA ALA A 568 -26.93 17.77 -11.52
C ALA A 568 -27.47 19.17 -11.23
N GLU A 569 -26.61 20.17 -11.04
CA GLU A 569 -27.02 21.58 -10.86
C GLU A 569 -27.79 22.12 -12.04
N ARG A 570 -27.41 21.73 -13.25
CA ARG A 570 -28.04 22.23 -14.48
C ARG A 570 -29.35 21.53 -14.81
N CYS A 571 -29.61 20.34 -14.27
CA CYS A 571 -30.76 19.52 -14.61
C CYS A 571 -32.08 20.16 -14.13
N PRO A 572 -33.02 20.54 -15.04
CA PRO A 572 -34.24 21.22 -14.65
C PRO A 572 -35.25 20.31 -13.94
N THR A 573 -35.13 19.00 -14.08
CA THR A 573 -36.05 17.99 -13.53
C THR A 573 -35.45 17.16 -12.41
N ALA A 574 -34.20 17.47 -12.01
CA ALA A 574 -33.44 16.69 -11.05
C ALA A 574 -33.31 15.19 -11.44
N ALA A 575 -33.22 14.89 -12.75
CA ALA A 575 -32.86 13.56 -13.24
C ALA A 575 -31.44 13.14 -12.85
N TRP A 576 -30.54 14.08 -12.65
CA TRP A 576 -29.25 13.89 -12.01
C TRP A 576 -29.31 14.18 -10.52
N ASP A 577 -28.76 13.30 -9.71
CA ASP A 577 -28.55 13.46 -8.27
C ASP A 577 -27.06 13.35 -7.95
N MET A 578 -26.68 13.78 -6.75
CA MET A 578 -25.36 13.55 -6.17
C MET A 578 -25.51 12.56 -5.01
N ALA A 579 -24.90 11.40 -5.12
CA ALA A 579 -24.97 10.37 -4.10
C ALA A 579 -23.56 9.99 -3.63
N GLN A 580 -23.41 9.84 -2.33
CA GLN A 580 -22.21 9.27 -1.73
C GLN A 580 -22.26 7.75 -1.85
N SER A 581 -21.19 7.17 -2.39
CA SER A 581 -20.98 5.74 -2.42
C SER A 581 -20.16 5.30 -1.19
N ASP A 582 -20.71 4.39 -0.44
CA ASP A 582 -20.05 3.78 0.71
C ASP A 582 -19.82 2.30 0.40
N PHE A 583 -18.54 1.91 0.35
CA PHE A 583 -18.12 0.54 0.06
C PHE A 583 -17.98 -0.23 1.35
N HIS A 584 -18.67 -1.34 1.42
CA HIS A 584 -18.46 -2.34 2.45
C HIS A 584 -17.55 -3.46 1.91
N LEU A 585 -16.34 -3.51 2.43
CA LEU A 585 -15.36 -4.57 2.18
C LEU A 585 -15.34 -5.46 3.41
N PRO A 586 -15.86 -6.69 3.33
CA PRO A 586 -16.02 -7.52 4.50
C PRO A 586 -14.67 -7.97 5.05
N HIS A 587 -14.56 -7.94 6.38
CA HIS A 587 -13.48 -8.50 7.18
C HIS A 587 -13.96 -9.74 7.94
N ALA A 588 -13.11 -10.31 8.80
CA ALA A 588 -13.45 -11.52 9.54
C ALA A 588 -14.60 -11.31 10.53
N ASP A 589 -14.78 -10.12 11.08
CA ASP A 589 -15.87 -9.76 11.98
C ASP A 589 -17.25 -9.75 11.29
N ASP A 590 -17.31 -9.33 10.01
CA ASP A 590 -18.55 -9.41 9.21
C ASP A 590 -18.97 -10.87 8.98
N VAL A 591 -18.01 -11.74 8.67
CA VAL A 591 -18.26 -13.17 8.52
C VAL A 591 -18.75 -13.75 9.84
N HIS A 592 -18.12 -13.37 10.94
CA HIS A 592 -18.52 -13.79 12.29
C HIS A 592 -19.93 -13.30 12.65
N ALA A 593 -20.24 -12.02 12.39
CA ALA A 593 -21.54 -11.42 12.65
C ALA A 593 -22.66 -12.05 11.81
N SER A 594 -22.38 -12.45 10.56
CA SER A 594 -23.37 -13.10 9.68
C SER A 594 -23.91 -14.42 10.23
N ARG A 595 -23.14 -15.13 11.05
CA ARG A 595 -23.56 -16.37 11.73
C ARG A 595 -24.58 -16.12 12.86
N ALA A 596 -24.48 -14.96 13.51
CA ALA A 596 -25.39 -14.60 14.60
C ALA A 596 -26.79 -14.15 14.10
N THR A 597 -26.89 -13.75 12.83
CA THR A 597 -28.15 -13.31 12.22
C THR A 597 -28.70 -14.45 11.37
N PRO A 598 -29.84 -15.09 11.80
CA PRO A 598 -30.47 -16.13 10.97
C PRO A 598 -30.80 -15.53 9.58
N ARG A 599 -30.30 -16.14 8.49
CA ARG A 599 -30.84 -15.85 7.16
C ARG A 599 -32.34 -15.99 7.22
N ALA A 600 -33.09 -14.89 7.01
CA ALA A 600 -34.51 -14.98 6.77
C ALA A 600 -34.67 -15.91 5.54
N ALA A 601 -35.32 -17.03 5.74
CA ALA A 601 -35.56 -17.97 4.65
C ALA A 601 -36.36 -17.24 3.55
N GLU A 602 -35.76 -17.08 2.41
CA GLU A 602 -36.47 -16.72 1.18
C GLU A 602 -37.46 -17.81 0.74
#